data_a5c5ea780e6652d604e1aa89ff37ca39
#
_entry.id   a5c5ea780e6652d604e1aa89ff37ca39
#
_cell.length_a   1.000
_cell.length_b   1.000
_cell.length_c   1.000
_cell.angle_alpha   90.00
_cell.angle_beta   90.00
_cell.angle_gamma   90.00
#
_symmetry.space_group_name_H-M   'P 1'
#
loop_
_entity.id
_entity.type
_entity.pdbx_description
1 polymer ?
#
loop_
_entity_poly.entity_id
_entity_poly.type
_entity_poly.pdbx_seq_one_letter_code
_entity_poly.pdbx_strand_id
1 'polypeptide(L)'
;YNNDIFVAEVASLTNEIILSNYVIEHSRNKNLKLIALYNLINLIQNNLFDACLEGELENKAYTLIDNGETIDAEYLSSTIYDIRSKYYKDVVNLDDKSKYSWIRREHYFYPFYLFKYATGVSAAIMIATKIINNEDDMKNKYISFLKMGDTDYPVELLKKIGIDMTKEEVYENAVNFFSNLIDEFDKESDK
;
A
#
# COMPACT_ATOMS: atom_id res chain seq x y z
N TYR A 1 -23.32 -9.65 -2.22
CA TYR A 1 -22.50 -8.74 -3.02
C TYR A 1 -21.09 -9.31 -3.04
N ASN A 2 -20.65 -9.72 -4.22
CA ASN A 2 -19.31 -10.27 -4.43
C ASN A 2 -18.47 -9.13 -5.03
N ASN A 3 -17.93 -8.25 -4.20
CA ASN A 3 -17.03 -7.19 -4.68
C ASN A 3 -15.65 -7.79 -4.97
N ASP A 4 -15.01 -7.34 -6.04
CA ASP A 4 -13.59 -7.63 -6.24
C ASP A 4 -12.80 -7.20 -5.01
N ILE A 5 -11.89 -8.05 -4.56
CA ILE A 5 -11.13 -7.81 -3.32
C ILE A 5 -10.33 -6.51 -3.41
N PHE A 6 -9.84 -6.14 -4.59
CA PHE A 6 -9.13 -4.88 -4.80
C PHE A 6 -10.02 -3.66 -4.49
N VAL A 7 -11.29 -3.68 -4.93
CA VAL A 7 -12.26 -2.61 -4.66
C VAL A 7 -12.54 -2.51 -3.16
N ALA A 8 -12.70 -3.67 -2.49
CA ALA A 8 -12.92 -3.72 -1.04
C ALA A 8 -11.71 -3.17 -0.27
N GLU A 9 -10.48 -3.51 -0.69
CA GLU A 9 -9.25 -2.99 -0.08
C GLU A 9 -9.10 -1.48 -0.28
N VAL A 10 -9.37 -0.95 -1.47
CA VAL A 10 -9.36 0.50 -1.70
C VAL A 10 -10.36 1.20 -0.78
N ALA A 11 -11.54 0.63 -0.59
CA ALA A 11 -12.57 1.21 0.27
C ALA A 11 -12.15 1.20 1.75
N SER A 12 -11.64 0.08 2.25
CA SER A 12 -11.20 -0.03 3.66
C SER A 12 -10.02 0.91 3.95
N LEU A 13 -9.00 0.88 3.10
CA LEU A 13 -7.81 1.74 3.25
C LEU A 13 -8.17 3.22 3.18
N THR A 14 -9.06 3.63 2.27
CA THR A 14 -9.52 5.03 2.20
C THR A 14 -10.15 5.48 3.52
N ASN A 15 -11.01 4.65 4.11
CA ASN A 15 -11.66 4.98 5.39
C ASN A 15 -10.66 5.03 6.55
N GLU A 16 -9.69 4.12 6.59
CA GLU A 16 -8.64 4.11 7.61
C GLU A 16 -7.76 5.37 7.52
N ILE A 17 -7.38 5.79 6.31
CA ILE A 17 -6.59 7.01 6.09
C ILE A 17 -7.37 8.24 6.52
N ILE A 18 -8.64 8.38 6.13
CA ILE A 18 -9.49 9.52 6.51
C ILE A 18 -9.67 9.57 8.03
N LEU A 19 -9.94 8.44 8.68
CA LEU A 19 -10.09 8.37 10.13
C LEU A 19 -8.80 8.74 10.86
N SER A 20 -7.67 8.19 10.42
CA SER A 20 -6.37 8.47 11.00
C SER A 20 -6.02 9.95 10.87
N ASN A 21 -6.22 10.55 9.69
CA ASN A 21 -6.01 11.99 9.48
C ASN A 21 -6.91 12.82 10.37
N TYR A 22 -8.18 12.46 10.50
CA TYR A 22 -9.10 13.16 11.43
C TYR A 22 -8.58 13.14 12.87
N VAL A 23 -8.09 12.01 13.36
CA VAL A 23 -7.51 11.89 14.71
C VAL A 23 -6.25 12.73 14.83
N ILE A 24 -5.37 12.72 13.84
CA ILE A 24 -4.13 13.49 13.79
C ILE A 24 -4.42 14.99 13.91
N GLU A 25 -5.39 15.49 13.17
CA GLU A 25 -5.72 16.91 13.12
C GLU A 25 -6.49 17.42 14.37
N HIS A 26 -7.39 16.59 14.90
CA HIS A 26 -8.35 17.05 15.93
C HIS A 26 -8.00 16.59 17.36
N SER A 27 -7.07 15.64 17.54
CA SER A 27 -6.70 15.18 18.86
C SER A 27 -5.91 16.24 19.62
N ARG A 28 -6.34 16.53 20.86
CA ARG A 28 -5.57 17.34 21.82
C ARG A 28 -4.60 16.50 22.65
N ASN A 29 -4.69 15.18 22.55
CA ASN A 29 -3.81 14.24 23.24
C ASN A 29 -2.64 13.89 22.33
N LYS A 30 -1.42 14.35 22.70
CA LYS A 30 -0.19 14.10 21.96
C LYS A 30 0.06 12.61 21.72
N ASN A 31 -0.12 11.77 22.75
CA ASN A 31 0.12 10.33 22.60
C ASN A 31 -0.85 9.70 21.59
N LEU A 32 -2.12 10.10 21.60
CA LEU A 32 -3.09 9.61 20.64
C LEU A 32 -2.74 10.04 19.20
N LYS A 33 -2.28 11.27 19.03
CA LYS A 33 -1.81 11.79 17.75
C LYS A 33 -0.59 10.99 17.25
N LEU A 34 0.40 10.77 18.10
CA LEU A 34 1.59 9.96 17.75
C LEU A 34 1.24 8.52 17.41
N ILE A 35 0.30 7.90 18.14
CA ILE A 35 -0.18 6.54 17.83
C ILE A 35 -0.87 6.53 16.46
N ALA A 36 -1.70 7.52 16.15
CA ALA A 36 -2.39 7.58 14.86
C ALA A 36 -1.39 7.77 13.70
N LEU A 37 -0.40 8.65 13.84
CA LEU A 37 0.69 8.84 12.89
C LEU A 37 1.49 7.54 12.69
N TYR A 38 1.92 6.92 13.78
CA TYR A 38 2.68 5.67 13.72
C TYR A 38 1.90 4.54 13.01
N ASN A 39 0.62 4.39 13.35
CA ASN A 39 -0.22 3.36 12.72
C ASN A 39 -0.41 3.63 11.22
N LEU A 40 -0.61 4.89 10.83
CA LEU A 40 -0.77 5.26 9.42
C LEU A 40 0.53 5.08 8.64
N ILE A 41 1.67 5.43 9.21
CA ILE A 41 3.00 5.16 8.63
C ILE A 41 3.20 3.67 8.42
N ASN A 42 2.92 2.82 9.43
CA ASN A 42 3.04 1.37 9.30
C ASN A 42 2.07 0.79 8.26
N LEU A 43 0.84 1.29 8.21
CA LEU A 43 -0.14 0.87 7.20
C LEU A 43 0.41 1.10 5.79
N ILE A 44 0.96 2.28 5.51
CA ILE A 44 1.51 2.60 4.19
C ILE A 44 2.82 1.85 3.95
N GLN A 45 3.71 1.75 4.93
CA GLN A 45 4.94 0.97 4.82
C GLN A 45 4.65 -0.47 4.38
N ASN A 46 3.72 -1.14 5.04
CA ASN A 46 3.40 -2.54 4.75
C ASN A 46 2.68 -2.72 3.39
N ASN A 47 1.74 -1.83 3.07
CA ASN A 47 0.90 -1.98 1.88
C ASN A 47 1.52 -1.37 0.62
N LEU A 48 2.42 -0.40 0.72
CA LEU A 48 3.10 0.20 -0.44
C LEU A 48 4.49 -0.40 -0.63
N PHE A 49 5.38 -0.20 0.33
CA PHE A 49 6.80 -0.52 0.16
C PHE A 49 7.07 -2.02 0.30
N ASP A 50 6.62 -2.65 1.38
CA ASP A 50 6.87 -4.09 1.58
C ASP A 50 6.15 -4.93 0.53
N ALA A 51 4.93 -4.54 0.14
CA ALA A 51 4.21 -5.21 -0.94
C ALA A 51 4.93 -5.12 -2.29
N CYS A 52 5.61 -4.00 -2.59
CA CYS A 52 6.44 -3.87 -3.79
C CYS A 52 7.65 -4.80 -3.75
N LEU A 53 8.34 -4.93 -2.59
CA LEU A 53 9.47 -5.84 -2.43
C LEU A 53 9.06 -7.30 -2.64
N GLU A 54 7.94 -7.68 -2.04
CA GLU A 54 7.39 -9.02 -2.16
C GLU A 54 6.84 -9.31 -3.57
N GLY A 55 6.24 -8.31 -4.21
CA GLY A 55 5.80 -8.38 -5.61
C GLY A 55 6.99 -8.53 -6.59
N GLU A 56 8.16 -7.94 -6.29
CA GLU A 56 9.38 -8.15 -7.07
C GLU A 56 9.84 -9.62 -7.00
N LEU A 57 9.79 -10.25 -5.81
CA LEU A 57 10.08 -11.67 -5.65
C LEU A 57 9.09 -12.53 -6.44
N GLU A 58 7.78 -12.24 -6.30
CA GLU A 58 6.71 -12.94 -7.00
C GLU A 58 6.93 -12.89 -8.51
N ASN A 59 7.17 -11.71 -9.06
CA ASN A 59 7.41 -11.53 -10.48
C ASN A 59 8.64 -12.30 -10.99
N LYS A 60 9.75 -12.28 -10.24
CA LYS A 60 10.96 -13.04 -10.59
C LYS A 60 10.70 -14.56 -10.59
N ALA A 61 10.00 -15.05 -9.56
CA ALA A 61 9.69 -16.46 -9.43
C ALA A 61 8.78 -16.95 -10.57
N TYR A 62 7.70 -16.23 -10.86
CA TYR A 62 6.78 -16.62 -11.95
C TYR A 62 7.42 -16.48 -13.32
N THR A 63 8.27 -15.48 -13.54
CA THR A 63 8.99 -15.34 -14.82
C THR A 63 9.88 -16.54 -15.11
N LEU A 64 10.58 -17.08 -14.10
CA LEU A 64 11.38 -18.30 -14.27
C LEU A 64 10.51 -19.53 -14.58
N ILE A 65 9.40 -19.70 -13.85
CA ILE A 65 8.47 -20.81 -14.08
C ILE A 65 7.89 -20.74 -15.51
N ASP A 66 7.50 -19.56 -15.96
CA ASP A 66 6.98 -19.36 -17.32
C ASP A 66 8.02 -19.68 -18.42
N ASN A 67 9.29 -19.47 -18.10
CA ASN A 67 10.42 -19.85 -18.97
C ASN A 67 10.77 -21.36 -18.90
N GLY A 68 10.04 -22.15 -18.10
CA GLY A 68 10.27 -23.58 -17.93
C GLY A 68 11.41 -23.93 -16.95
N GLU A 69 11.86 -22.95 -16.17
CA GLU A 69 12.87 -23.16 -15.14
C GLU A 69 12.22 -23.63 -13.82
N THR A 70 12.99 -24.32 -12.98
CA THR A 70 12.55 -24.75 -11.66
C THR A 70 13.07 -23.76 -10.61
N ILE A 71 12.24 -23.44 -9.63
CA ILE A 71 12.63 -22.66 -8.47
C ILE A 71 12.62 -23.54 -7.23
N ASP A 72 13.55 -23.29 -6.32
CA ASP A 72 13.65 -23.98 -5.04
C ASP A 72 13.63 -22.98 -3.86
N ALA A 73 13.65 -23.51 -2.64
CA ALA A 73 13.63 -22.68 -1.44
C ALA A 73 14.89 -21.82 -1.27
N GLU A 74 16.04 -22.27 -1.83
CA GLU A 74 17.28 -21.50 -1.77
C GLU A 74 17.21 -20.29 -2.70
N TYR A 75 16.71 -20.48 -3.91
CA TYR A 75 16.46 -19.38 -4.84
C TYR A 75 15.53 -18.31 -4.24
N LEU A 76 14.39 -18.72 -3.68
CA LEU A 76 13.45 -17.79 -3.05
C LEU A 76 14.09 -17.05 -1.87
N SER A 77 14.85 -17.76 -1.05
CA SER A 77 15.50 -17.19 0.14
C SER A 77 16.62 -16.21 -0.21
N SER A 78 17.48 -16.55 -1.19
CA SER A 78 18.54 -15.65 -1.65
C SER A 78 17.94 -14.43 -2.36
N THR A 79 16.96 -14.63 -3.22
CA THR A 79 16.34 -13.54 -3.98
C THR A 79 15.64 -12.52 -3.08
N ILE A 80 14.87 -12.94 -2.09
CA ILE A 80 14.23 -11.99 -1.16
C ILE A 80 15.24 -11.27 -0.28
N TYR A 81 16.33 -11.94 0.10
CA TYR A 81 17.40 -11.32 0.85
C TYR A 81 18.11 -10.24 0.02
N ASP A 82 18.41 -10.51 -1.25
CA ASP A 82 19.04 -9.56 -2.16
C ASP A 82 18.13 -8.35 -2.43
N ILE A 83 16.83 -8.57 -2.64
CA ILE A 83 15.85 -7.50 -2.80
C ILE A 83 15.85 -6.61 -1.56
N ARG A 84 15.71 -7.19 -0.37
CA ARG A 84 15.69 -6.43 0.89
C ARG A 84 17.00 -5.71 1.15
N SER A 85 18.14 -6.36 0.89
CA SER A 85 19.47 -5.75 1.03
C SER A 85 19.64 -4.53 0.12
N LYS A 86 19.06 -4.55 -1.07
CA LYS A 86 19.07 -3.41 -2.00
C LYS A 86 18.30 -2.21 -1.45
N TYR A 87 17.13 -2.44 -0.84
CA TYR A 87 16.23 -1.37 -0.38
C TYR A 87 16.54 -0.88 1.03
N TYR A 88 17.00 -1.76 1.92
CA TYR A 88 17.32 -1.41 3.31
C TYR A 88 18.81 -1.19 3.58
N LYS A 89 19.60 -1.17 2.51
CA LYS A 89 21.05 -0.96 2.56
C LYS A 89 21.43 0.19 3.50
N ASP A 90 22.39 -0.09 4.39
CA ASP A 90 22.98 0.87 5.33
C ASP A 90 22.04 1.46 6.41
N VAL A 91 20.74 1.17 6.33
CA VAL A 91 19.74 1.69 7.29
C VAL A 91 19.30 0.60 8.28
N VAL A 92 19.13 -0.63 7.80
CA VAL A 92 18.69 -1.78 8.60
C VAL A 92 19.71 -2.90 8.52
N ASN A 93 20.14 -3.41 9.67
CA ASN A 93 20.96 -4.62 9.71
C ASN A 93 20.03 -5.85 9.53
N LEU A 94 20.06 -6.41 8.32
CA LEU A 94 19.26 -7.59 8.00
C LEU A 94 19.87 -8.83 8.67
N ASP A 95 19.11 -9.48 9.56
CA ASP A 95 19.44 -10.80 10.11
C ASP A 95 19.39 -11.84 8.97
N ASP A 96 20.31 -12.83 9.03
CA ASP A 96 20.32 -13.97 8.10
C ASP A 96 18.98 -14.72 8.03
N LYS A 97 18.17 -14.66 9.08
CA LYS A 97 16.83 -15.26 9.10
C LYS A 97 15.81 -14.49 8.28
N SER A 98 16.08 -13.24 7.93
CA SER A 98 15.20 -12.41 7.11
C SER A 98 14.98 -13.01 5.71
N LYS A 99 15.94 -13.82 5.21
CA LYS A 99 15.82 -14.57 3.95
C LYS A 99 14.67 -15.60 3.94
N TYR A 100 14.17 -16.00 5.11
CA TYR A 100 13.07 -16.96 5.24
C TYR A 100 11.70 -16.29 5.42
N SER A 101 11.59 -14.97 5.28
CA SER A 101 10.34 -14.24 5.48
C SER A 101 9.23 -14.67 4.52
N TRP A 102 9.58 -15.09 3.30
CA TRP A 102 8.65 -15.57 2.29
C TRP A 102 7.83 -16.80 2.73
N ILE A 103 8.37 -17.64 3.63
CA ILE A 103 7.68 -18.85 4.12
C ILE A 103 6.37 -18.52 4.85
N ARG A 104 6.27 -17.33 5.43
CA ARG A 104 5.09 -16.90 6.19
C ARG A 104 4.03 -16.21 5.33
N ARG A 105 4.32 -15.97 4.07
CA ARG A 105 3.45 -15.23 3.15
C ARG A 105 2.65 -16.22 2.30
N GLU A 106 1.46 -16.57 2.77
CA GLU A 106 0.52 -17.42 2.03
C GLU A 106 0.11 -16.81 0.67
N HIS A 107 0.21 -15.49 0.52
CA HIS A 107 -0.11 -14.74 -0.70
C HIS A 107 0.67 -15.20 -1.94
N TYR A 108 1.88 -15.75 -1.75
CA TYR A 108 2.65 -16.31 -2.88
C TYR A 108 2.00 -17.55 -3.52
N PHE A 109 1.02 -18.15 -2.87
CA PHE A 109 0.23 -19.26 -3.43
C PHE A 109 -0.99 -18.76 -4.24
N TYR A 110 -1.22 -17.46 -4.27
CA TYR A 110 -2.27 -16.79 -5.05
C TYR A 110 -1.60 -15.91 -6.11
N PRO A 111 -1.46 -16.38 -7.38
CA PRO A 111 -0.69 -15.69 -8.40
C PRO A 111 -1.07 -14.22 -8.55
N PHE A 112 -0.07 -13.35 -8.59
CA PHE A 112 -0.22 -11.90 -8.77
C PHE A 112 -1.19 -11.25 -7.77
N TYR A 113 -1.09 -11.65 -6.50
CA TYR A 113 -1.93 -11.07 -5.46
C TYR A 113 -1.32 -9.82 -4.82
N LEU A 114 0.00 -9.82 -4.62
CA LEU A 114 0.70 -8.83 -3.80
C LEU A 114 0.67 -7.41 -4.36
N PHE A 115 0.67 -7.25 -5.69
CA PHE A 115 0.61 -5.93 -6.31
C PHE A 115 -0.69 -5.18 -5.96
N LYS A 116 -1.77 -5.88 -5.61
CA LYS A 116 -3.06 -5.28 -5.25
C LYS A 116 -2.96 -4.39 -4.01
N TYR A 117 -2.05 -4.71 -3.09
CA TYR A 117 -1.82 -3.89 -1.91
C TYR A 117 -1.20 -2.55 -2.27
N ALA A 118 -0.10 -2.55 -3.03
CA ALA A 118 0.58 -1.32 -3.41
C ALA A 118 -0.27 -0.41 -4.30
N THR A 119 -0.96 -0.99 -5.28
CA THR A 119 -1.87 -0.23 -6.16
C THR A 119 -3.12 0.23 -5.41
N GLY A 120 -3.66 -0.61 -4.52
CA GLY A 120 -4.85 -0.30 -3.72
C GLY A 120 -4.61 0.83 -2.73
N VAL A 121 -3.50 0.81 -1.98
CA VAL A 121 -3.16 1.88 -1.05
C VAL A 121 -2.87 3.19 -1.77
N SER A 122 -2.24 3.14 -2.95
CA SER A 122 -1.98 4.35 -3.76
C SER A 122 -3.28 5.02 -4.21
N ALA A 123 -4.26 4.23 -4.68
CA ALA A 123 -5.60 4.72 -5.01
C ALA A 123 -6.31 5.29 -3.78
N ALA A 124 -6.25 4.59 -2.65
CA ALA A 124 -6.88 5.01 -1.40
C ALA A 124 -6.31 6.33 -0.87
N ILE A 125 -4.99 6.50 -0.92
CA ILE A 125 -4.32 7.76 -0.54
C ILE A 125 -4.78 8.90 -1.44
N MET A 126 -4.82 8.71 -2.75
CA MET A 126 -5.28 9.73 -3.70
C MET A 126 -6.73 10.14 -3.41
N ILE A 127 -7.62 9.18 -3.18
CA ILE A 127 -9.02 9.46 -2.84
C ILE A 127 -9.11 10.20 -1.51
N ALA A 128 -8.42 9.71 -0.47
CA ALA A 128 -8.43 10.31 0.85
C ALA A 128 -7.88 11.74 0.83
N THR A 129 -6.75 11.98 0.16
CA THR A 129 -6.15 13.31 0.00
C THR A 129 -7.12 14.29 -0.64
N LYS A 130 -7.78 13.90 -1.74
CA LYS A 130 -8.77 14.75 -2.41
C LYS A 130 -10.01 15.01 -1.54
N ILE A 131 -10.44 14.04 -0.73
CA ILE A 131 -11.56 14.24 0.21
C ILE A 131 -11.17 15.22 1.32
N ILE A 132 -9.99 15.06 1.91
CA ILE A 132 -9.48 15.91 2.99
C ILE A 132 -9.34 17.35 2.50
N ASN A 133 -8.83 17.54 1.30
CA ASN A 133 -8.65 18.85 0.67
C ASN A 133 -9.95 19.44 0.09
N ASN A 134 -11.07 18.72 0.13
CA ASN A 134 -12.33 19.09 -0.52
C ASN A 134 -12.21 19.36 -2.04
N GLU A 135 -11.38 18.58 -2.72
CA GLU A 135 -11.11 18.69 -4.14
C GLU A 135 -12.11 17.90 -5.00
N ASP A 136 -12.46 18.42 -6.17
CA ASP A 136 -13.15 17.71 -7.26
C ASP A 136 -14.47 17.02 -6.88
N ASP A 137 -15.14 17.45 -5.82
CA ASP A 137 -16.31 16.75 -5.26
C ASP A 137 -16.04 15.27 -4.94
N MET A 138 -14.79 14.95 -4.56
CA MET A 138 -14.33 13.57 -4.36
C MET A 138 -15.14 12.82 -3.32
N LYS A 139 -15.66 13.50 -2.30
CA LYS A 139 -16.55 12.88 -1.30
C LYS A 139 -17.77 12.21 -1.95
N ASN A 140 -18.48 12.92 -2.82
CA ASN A 140 -19.66 12.37 -3.51
C ASN A 140 -19.27 11.31 -4.53
N LYS A 141 -18.16 11.51 -5.25
CA LYS A 141 -17.60 10.52 -6.16
C LYS A 141 -17.23 9.23 -5.43
N TYR A 142 -16.59 9.32 -4.24
CA TYR A 142 -16.25 8.16 -3.44
C TYR A 142 -17.50 7.42 -2.91
N ILE A 143 -18.52 8.14 -2.44
CA ILE A 143 -19.80 7.52 -2.07
C ILE A 143 -20.45 6.81 -3.26
N SER A 144 -20.33 7.38 -4.45
CA SER A 144 -20.80 6.74 -5.69
C SER A 144 -20.00 5.47 -6.00
N PHE A 145 -18.68 5.51 -5.87
CA PHE A 145 -17.81 4.34 -6.02
C PHE A 145 -18.21 3.19 -5.10
N LEU A 146 -18.45 3.47 -3.82
CA LEU A 146 -18.92 2.47 -2.85
C LEU A 146 -20.26 1.83 -3.22
N LYS A 147 -21.10 2.54 -3.99
CA LYS A 147 -22.40 2.04 -4.44
C LYS A 147 -22.33 1.27 -5.76
N MET A 148 -21.25 1.37 -6.52
CA MET A 148 -21.12 0.73 -7.84
C MET A 148 -21.04 -0.80 -7.72
N GLY A 149 -20.48 -1.33 -6.64
CA GLY A 149 -20.30 -2.77 -6.49
C GLY A 149 -19.40 -3.34 -7.61
N ASP A 150 -19.72 -4.55 -8.05
CA ASP A 150 -19.00 -5.30 -9.10
C ASP A 150 -19.65 -5.08 -10.48
N THR A 151 -19.77 -3.83 -10.89
CA THR A 151 -20.43 -3.44 -12.16
C THR A 151 -19.46 -3.26 -13.31
N ASP A 152 -18.15 -3.25 -13.04
CA ASP A 152 -17.10 -3.06 -14.03
C ASP A 152 -15.75 -3.54 -13.47
N TYR A 153 -14.70 -3.57 -14.31
CA TYR A 153 -13.34 -3.84 -13.83
C TYR A 153 -12.89 -2.79 -12.80
N PRO A 154 -12.15 -3.18 -11.76
CA PRO A 154 -11.73 -2.29 -10.68
C PRO A 154 -11.07 -0.99 -11.14
N VAL A 155 -10.18 -1.06 -12.14
CA VAL A 155 -9.50 0.12 -12.71
C VAL A 155 -10.47 1.07 -13.40
N GLU A 156 -11.50 0.54 -14.08
CA GLU A 156 -12.53 1.34 -14.72
C GLU A 156 -13.47 1.98 -13.68
N LEU A 157 -13.77 1.29 -12.58
CA LEU A 157 -14.53 1.86 -11.48
C LEU A 157 -13.81 3.06 -10.85
N LEU A 158 -12.50 2.95 -10.63
CA LEU A 158 -11.67 4.06 -10.13
C LEU A 158 -11.61 5.21 -11.12
N LYS A 159 -11.50 4.92 -12.42
CA LYS A 159 -11.48 5.94 -13.48
C LYS A 159 -12.78 6.73 -13.56
N LYS A 160 -13.93 6.09 -13.31
CA LYS A 160 -15.25 6.77 -13.25
C LYS A 160 -15.31 7.85 -12.17
N ILE A 161 -14.53 7.73 -11.11
CA ILE A 161 -14.44 8.74 -10.05
C ILE A 161 -13.25 9.70 -10.22
N GLY A 162 -12.50 9.57 -11.32
CA GLY A 162 -11.39 10.45 -11.66
C GLY A 162 -10.03 9.99 -11.14
N ILE A 163 -9.88 8.70 -10.76
CA ILE A 163 -8.62 8.10 -10.37
C ILE A 163 -8.14 7.17 -11.49
N ASP A 164 -7.19 7.63 -12.27
CA ASP A 164 -6.62 6.85 -13.37
C ASP A 164 -5.32 6.16 -12.93
N MET A 165 -5.40 4.86 -12.62
CA MET A 165 -4.28 4.06 -12.16
C MET A 165 -3.14 3.89 -13.18
N THR A 166 -3.32 4.35 -14.42
CA THR A 166 -2.25 4.36 -15.43
C THR A 166 -1.37 5.62 -15.34
N LYS A 167 -1.72 6.56 -14.48
CA LYS A 167 -1.02 7.82 -14.30
C LYS A 167 -0.02 7.74 -13.16
N GLU A 168 1.18 8.23 -13.39
CA GLU A 168 2.27 8.31 -12.40
C GLU A 168 1.89 9.15 -11.18
N GLU A 169 1.09 10.20 -11.39
CA GLU A 169 0.56 11.10 -10.36
C GLU A 169 -0.05 10.36 -9.15
N VAL A 170 -0.72 9.21 -9.36
CA VAL A 170 -1.34 8.44 -8.27
C VAL A 170 -0.28 7.89 -7.32
N TYR A 171 0.83 7.41 -7.87
CA TYR A 171 1.92 6.82 -7.11
C TYR A 171 2.83 7.88 -6.49
N GLU A 172 3.11 8.96 -7.22
CA GLU A 172 3.85 10.11 -6.68
C GLU A 172 3.12 10.73 -5.48
N ASN A 173 1.79 10.88 -5.56
CA ASN A 173 0.98 11.34 -4.44
C ASN A 173 1.12 10.42 -3.22
N ALA A 174 1.14 9.10 -3.41
CA ALA A 174 1.29 8.15 -2.31
C ALA A 174 2.66 8.28 -1.61
N VAL A 175 3.74 8.43 -2.38
CA VAL A 175 5.10 8.62 -1.84
C VAL A 175 5.21 9.95 -1.11
N ASN A 176 4.69 11.04 -1.69
CA ASN A 176 4.70 12.36 -1.06
C ASN A 176 3.88 12.39 0.23
N PHE A 177 2.70 11.74 0.23
CA PHE A 177 1.87 11.62 1.43
C PHE A 177 2.63 10.91 2.56
N PHE A 178 3.31 9.80 2.25
CA PHE A 178 4.13 9.06 3.22
C PHE A 178 5.27 9.90 3.77
N SER A 179 5.99 10.62 2.92
CA SER A 179 7.07 11.52 3.35
C SER A 179 6.58 12.60 4.32
N ASN A 180 5.43 13.21 4.01
CA ASN A 180 4.83 14.22 4.86
C ASN A 180 4.40 13.67 6.24
N LEU A 181 3.93 12.43 6.30
CA LEU A 181 3.60 11.78 7.57
C LEU A 181 4.82 11.54 8.45
N ILE A 182 5.96 11.18 7.86
CA ILE A 182 7.23 11.02 8.60
C ILE A 182 7.67 12.36 9.16
N ASP A 183 7.66 13.42 8.35
CA ASP A 183 8.02 14.76 8.79
C ASP A 183 7.09 15.26 9.91
N GLU A 184 5.81 14.92 9.87
CA GLU A 184 4.87 15.28 10.91
C GLU A 184 5.10 14.48 12.19
N PHE A 185 5.40 13.18 12.07
CA PHE A 185 5.74 12.34 13.22
C PHE A 185 6.98 12.86 13.95
N ASP A 186 8.04 13.20 13.21
CA ASP A 186 9.27 13.74 13.80
C ASP A 186 9.01 15.06 14.54
N LYS A 187 8.31 15.99 13.90
CA LYS A 187 7.93 17.27 14.54
C LYS A 187 7.09 17.09 15.81
N GLU A 188 6.20 16.09 15.84
CA GLU A 188 5.36 15.82 17.02
C GLU A 188 6.12 15.07 18.10
N SER A 189 7.10 14.24 17.75
CA SER A 189 7.96 13.52 18.69
C SER A 189 8.87 14.45 19.49
N ASP A 190 9.41 15.48 18.83
CA ASP A 190 10.36 16.44 19.40
C ASP A 190 9.73 17.48 20.33
N LYS A 191 8.40 17.62 20.34
CA LYS A 191 7.66 18.50 21.28
C LYS A 191 7.46 17.85 22.64
#